data_38ae0c93db8bea0983f018f2afd9e0c9
#
_entry.id   38ae0c93db8bea0983f018f2afd9e0c9
#
_cell.length_a   1.000
_cell.length_b   1.000
_cell.length_c   1.000
_cell.angle_alpha   90.00
_cell.angle_beta   90.00
_cell.angle_gamma   90.00
#
_symmetry.space_group_name_H-M   'P 1'
#
loop_
_entity.id
_entity.type
_entity.pdbx_description
1 polymer ?
#
loop_
_entity_poly.entity_id
_entity_poly.type
_entity_poly.pdbx_seq_one_letter_code
_entity_poly.pdbx_strand_id
1 'polypeptide(L)'
;LKDAITHYDKGNFDIIAGRSGSGSLANLSVDKINSLQKGLEDLSKSYDVVILDLGAGIESQVTTLARLAQKCLIVITDEPTSLTDAYAFIKILRIVDPGIDIQIIINMAENQREGLKTFANIKNACENFLKFTPRLAAVIRRDPKVKETIKSQTSMLVKYSKSLAAVDVSSLAIKLMVK
;
A
#
# COMPACT_ATOMS: atom_id res chain seq x y z
N LEU A 1 6.35 -19.67 -8.04
CA LEU A 1 5.98 -18.87 -6.86
C LEU A 1 5.57 -19.73 -5.67
N LYS A 2 4.87 -20.86 -5.87
CA LYS A 2 4.44 -21.74 -4.77
C LYS A 2 5.58 -22.16 -3.85
N ASP A 3 6.75 -22.46 -4.38
CA ASP A 3 7.94 -22.88 -3.61
C ASP A 3 8.59 -21.76 -2.80
N ALA A 4 8.16 -20.51 -3.02
CA ALA A 4 8.65 -19.33 -2.30
C ALA A 4 7.72 -18.90 -1.16
N ILE A 5 6.63 -19.64 -0.95
CA ILE A 5 5.65 -19.33 0.10
C ILE A 5 6.21 -19.78 1.45
N THR A 6 6.16 -18.87 2.42
CA THR A 6 6.48 -19.14 3.82
C THR A 6 5.25 -18.85 4.67
N HIS A 7 4.77 -19.84 5.42
CA HIS A 7 3.65 -19.65 6.33
C HIS A 7 4.08 -18.92 7.61
N TYR A 8 3.29 -17.94 8.05
CA TYR A 8 3.48 -17.24 9.31
C TYR A 8 2.38 -17.63 10.30
N ASP A 9 2.67 -18.63 11.14
CA ASP A 9 1.70 -19.26 12.06
C ASP A 9 1.01 -18.26 13.00
N LYS A 10 1.75 -17.29 13.55
CA LYS A 10 1.20 -16.30 14.50
C LYS A 10 0.14 -15.40 13.92
N GLY A 11 0.16 -15.19 12.60
CA GLY A 11 -0.77 -14.33 11.88
C GLY A 11 -1.74 -15.08 10.99
N ASN A 12 -1.53 -16.39 10.82
CA ASN A 12 -2.30 -17.25 9.91
C ASN A 12 -2.38 -16.67 8.50
N PHE A 13 -1.22 -16.30 7.94
CA PHE A 13 -1.09 -15.82 6.58
C PHE A 13 0.23 -16.26 5.96
N ASP A 14 0.29 -16.24 4.65
CA ASP A 14 1.45 -16.63 3.88
C ASP A 14 2.22 -15.42 3.37
N ILE A 15 3.54 -15.55 3.25
CA ILE A 15 4.43 -14.49 2.78
C ILE A 15 5.26 -15.02 1.61
N ILE A 16 5.35 -14.24 0.54
CA ILE A 16 6.39 -14.38 -0.47
C ILE A 16 7.34 -13.20 -0.29
N ALA A 17 8.50 -13.48 0.28
CA ALA A 17 9.49 -12.45 0.54
C ALA A 17 10.25 -12.05 -0.73
N GLY A 18 10.33 -10.76 -1.00
CA GLY A 18 11.27 -10.21 -1.97
C GLY A 18 12.71 -10.32 -1.45
N ARG A 19 13.68 -10.54 -2.33
CA ARG A 19 15.10 -10.50 -1.95
C ARG A 19 15.61 -9.07 -1.89
N SER A 20 16.03 -8.64 -0.72
CA SER A 20 16.76 -7.39 -0.57
C SER A 20 18.11 -7.48 -1.31
N GLY A 21 18.44 -6.48 -2.13
CA GLY A 21 19.73 -6.40 -2.82
C GLY A 21 19.88 -7.20 -4.11
N SER A 22 18.86 -7.92 -4.57
CA SER A 22 18.91 -8.69 -5.84
C SER A 22 18.60 -7.86 -7.09
N GLY A 23 18.66 -6.55 -7.01
CA GLY A 23 18.16 -5.63 -8.02
C GLY A 23 16.68 -5.32 -7.79
N SER A 24 16.30 -4.05 -7.98
CA SER A 24 14.91 -3.65 -7.86
C SER A 24 14.06 -4.35 -8.92
N LEU A 25 12.76 -4.42 -8.71
CA LEU A 25 11.80 -4.81 -9.75
C LEU A 25 12.05 -4.06 -11.06
N ALA A 26 12.62 -2.85 -10.98
CA ALA A 26 13.03 -2.01 -12.10
C ALA A 26 13.99 -2.71 -13.09
N ASN A 27 14.76 -3.68 -12.65
CA ASN A 27 15.74 -4.41 -13.48
C ASN A 27 15.20 -5.74 -14.06
N LEU A 28 13.93 -6.08 -13.84
CA LEU A 28 13.35 -7.27 -14.42
C LEU A 28 13.00 -7.05 -15.89
N SER A 29 13.30 -8.04 -16.71
CA SER A 29 12.84 -8.07 -18.11
C SER A 29 11.31 -8.19 -18.16
N VAL A 30 10.73 -7.73 -19.26
CA VAL A 30 9.28 -7.80 -19.51
C VAL A 30 8.76 -9.24 -19.34
N ASP A 31 9.48 -10.23 -19.84
CA ASP A 31 9.08 -11.64 -19.72
C ASP A 31 9.02 -12.12 -18.28
N LYS A 32 9.94 -11.66 -17.43
CA LYS A 32 9.94 -11.98 -16.00
C LYS A 32 8.78 -11.30 -15.27
N ILE A 33 8.46 -10.06 -15.64
CA ILE A 33 7.28 -9.36 -15.09
C ILE A 33 5.99 -10.08 -15.50
N ASN A 34 5.85 -10.47 -16.77
CA ASN A 34 4.68 -11.20 -17.25
C ASN A 34 4.55 -12.58 -16.55
N SER A 35 5.65 -13.28 -16.35
CA SER A 35 5.66 -14.54 -15.61
C SER A 35 5.27 -14.37 -14.14
N LEU A 36 5.76 -13.30 -13.50
CA LEU A 36 5.39 -12.95 -12.13
C LEU A 36 3.90 -12.60 -12.03
N GLN A 37 3.40 -11.80 -12.95
CA GLN A 37 1.99 -11.45 -13.06
C GLN A 37 1.12 -12.68 -13.12
N LYS A 38 1.36 -13.57 -14.07
CA LYS A 38 0.61 -14.82 -14.23
C LYS A 38 0.66 -15.69 -12.97
N GLY A 39 1.84 -15.79 -12.35
CA GLY A 39 2.01 -16.54 -11.11
C GLY A 39 1.21 -15.95 -9.93
N LEU A 40 1.14 -14.61 -9.83
CA LEU A 40 0.34 -13.91 -8.81
C LEU A 40 -1.16 -14.07 -9.06
N GLU A 41 -1.61 -13.97 -10.32
CA GLU A 41 -3.01 -14.21 -10.70
C GLU A 41 -3.45 -15.65 -10.37
N ASP A 42 -2.59 -16.64 -10.61
CA ASP A 42 -2.90 -18.03 -10.26
C ASP A 42 -2.92 -18.26 -8.75
N LEU A 43 -2.00 -17.66 -8.00
CA LEU A 43 -2.00 -17.73 -6.54
C LEU A 43 -3.22 -17.05 -5.92
N SER A 44 -3.65 -15.90 -6.45
CA SER A 44 -4.77 -15.13 -5.91
C SER A 44 -6.08 -15.94 -5.84
N LYS A 45 -6.23 -16.94 -6.70
CA LYS A 45 -7.40 -17.83 -6.69
C LYS A 45 -7.51 -18.71 -5.43
N SER A 46 -6.42 -18.84 -4.68
CA SER A 46 -6.34 -19.68 -3.48
C SER A 46 -6.37 -18.87 -2.17
N TYR A 47 -6.52 -17.55 -2.24
CA TYR A 47 -6.48 -16.65 -1.10
C TYR A 47 -7.67 -15.71 -1.09
N ASP A 48 -8.18 -15.38 0.09
CA ASP A 48 -9.26 -14.40 0.25
C ASP A 48 -8.80 -12.98 -0.08
N VAL A 49 -7.54 -12.68 0.27
CA VAL A 49 -6.88 -11.38 0.04
C VAL A 49 -5.41 -11.59 -0.31
N VAL A 50 -4.95 -10.87 -1.31
CA VAL A 50 -3.52 -10.77 -1.66
C VAL A 50 -3.10 -9.32 -1.57
N ILE A 51 -2.03 -9.05 -0.83
CA ILE A 51 -1.44 -7.72 -0.68
C ILE A 51 -0.09 -7.72 -1.40
N LEU A 52 0.07 -6.81 -2.35
CA LEU A 52 1.35 -6.54 -3.02
C LEU A 52 1.99 -5.33 -2.33
N ASP A 53 3.07 -5.56 -1.57
CA ASP A 53 3.87 -4.48 -0.98
C ASP A 53 4.88 -3.99 -2.02
N LEU A 54 4.54 -2.85 -2.63
CA LEU A 54 5.35 -2.23 -3.68
C LEU A 54 6.14 -1.05 -3.09
N GLY A 55 7.42 -0.98 -3.41
CA GLY A 55 8.24 0.18 -3.05
C GLY A 55 7.74 1.48 -3.67
N ALA A 56 8.12 2.60 -3.08
CA ALA A 56 7.89 3.91 -3.69
C ALA A 56 8.62 4.01 -5.03
N GLY A 57 8.00 4.67 -6.01
CA GLY A 57 8.56 4.88 -7.33
C GLY A 57 7.51 4.96 -8.42
N ILE A 58 7.93 5.42 -9.59
CA ILE A 58 7.08 5.59 -10.77
C ILE A 58 7.55 4.70 -11.94
N GLU A 59 8.44 3.77 -11.67
CA GLU A 59 8.98 2.86 -12.69
C GLU A 59 7.87 2.01 -13.29
N SER A 60 8.06 1.63 -14.56
CA SER A 60 7.07 0.89 -15.33
C SER A 60 6.67 -0.45 -14.69
N GLN A 61 7.62 -1.10 -14.01
CA GLN A 61 7.40 -2.37 -13.33
C GLN A 61 6.48 -2.21 -12.09
N VAL A 62 6.66 -1.13 -11.30
CA VAL A 62 5.81 -0.82 -10.14
C VAL A 62 4.39 -0.53 -10.63
N THR A 63 4.24 0.30 -11.67
CA THR A 63 2.92 0.61 -12.25
C THR A 63 2.26 -0.61 -12.88
N THR A 64 3.04 -1.50 -13.52
CA THR A 64 2.52 -2.75 -14.08
C THR A 64 1.97 -3.66 -12.99
N LEU A 65 2.70 -3.85 -11.89
CA LEU A 65 2.22 -4.66 -10.77
C LEU A 65 1.05 -4.01 -10.02
N ALA A 66 1.04 -2.69 -9.87
CA ALA A 66 -0.08 -1.98 -9.26
C ALA A 66 -1.40 -2.20 -10.03
N ARG A 67 -1.35 -2.35 -11.35
CA ARG A 67 -2.53 -2.62 -12.20
C ARG A 67 -3.11 -4.02 -12.02
N LEU A 68 -2.36 -4.96 -11.43
CA LEU A 68 -2.90 -6.29 -11.12
C LEU A 68 -3.90 -6.26 -9.96
N ALA A 69 -3.80 -5.25 -9.12
CA ALA A 69 -4.66 -5.12 -7.95
C ALA A 69 -6.00 -4.52 -8.34
N GLN A 70 -7.07 -5.03 -7.73
CA GLN A 70 -8.40 -4.43 -7.83
C GLN A 70 -8.47 -3.07 -7.15
N LYS A 71 -7.56 -2.82 -6.20
CA LYS A 71 -7.51 -1.62 -5.39
C LYS A 71 -6.05 -1.23 -5.12
N CYS A 72 -5.71 0.02 -5.34
CA CYS A 72 -4.41 0.59 -5.06
C CYS A 72 -4.50 1.51 -3.84
N LEU A 73 -3.82 1.14 -2.75
CA LEU A 73 -3.72 1.93 -1.53
C LEU A 73 -2.42 2.73 -1.56
N ILE A 74 -2.51 4.04 -1.70
CA ILE A 74 -1.34 4.92 -1.72
C ILE A 74 -1.14 5.49 -0.33
N VAL A 75 -0.01 5.16 0.28
CA VAL A 75 0.35 5.60 1.64
C VAL A 75 1.19 6.86 1.54
N ILE A 76 0.72 7.94 2.15
CA ILE A 76 1.39 9.25 2.14
C ILE A 76 1.50 9.82 3.55
N THR A 77 2.50 10.66 3.76
CA THR A 77 2.66 11.49 4.97
C THR A 77 2.34 12.96 4.66
N ASP A 78 2.42 13.82 5.65
CA ASP A 78 2.25 15.27 5.50
C ASP A 78 3.48 15.98 4.88
N GLU A 79 4.54 15.22 4.61
CA GLU A 79 5.75 15.75 3.98
C GLU A 79 5.50 16.19 2.52
N PRO A 80 5.97 17.37 2.10
CA PRO A 80 5.76 17.86 0.73
C PRO A 80 6.26 16.92 -0.36
N THR A 81 7.37 16.23 -0.13
CA THR A 81 7.93 15.23 -1.04
C THR A 81 6.99 14.03 -1.20
N SER A 82 6.44 13.52 -0.10
CA SER A 82 5.49 12.41 -0.10
C SER A 82 4.22 12.76 -0.90
N LEU A 83 3.71 13.97 -0.75
CA LEU A 83 2.55 14.45 -1.51
C LEU A 83 2.85 14.57 -3.02
N THR A 84 4.04 15.08 -3.37
CA THR A 84 4.46 15.24 -4.76
C THR A 84 4.64 13.89 -5.45
N ASP A 85 5.30 12.95 -4.79
CA ASP A 85 5.53 11.58 -5.30
C ASP A 85 4.21 10.83 -5.48
N ALA A 86 3.31 10.93 -4.50
CA ALA A 86 1.99 10.33 -4.59
C ALA A 86 1.17 10.92 -5.75
N TYR A 87 1.21 12.24 -5.95
CA TYR A 87 0.54 12.88 -7.08
C TYR A 87 1.10 12.39 -8.42
N ALA A 88 2.43 12.31 -8.56
CA ALA A 88 3.07 11.79 -9.76
C ALA A 88 2.66 10.34 -10.04
N PHE A 89 2.63 9.49 -9.02
CA PHE A 89 2.21 8.11 -9.13
C PHE A 89 0.73 7.98 -9.54
N ILE A 90 -0.18 8.74 -8.89
CA ILE A 90 -1.61 8.79 -9.25
C ILE A 90 -1.79 9.20 -10.71
N LYS A 91 -1.07 10.24 -11.14
CA LYS A 91 -1.13 10.72 -12.54
C LYS A 91 -0.77 9.61 -13.52
N ILE A 92 0.32 8.88 -13.27
CA ILE A 92 0.75 7.78 -14.15
C ILE A 92 -0.27 6.65 -14.14
N LEU A 93 -0.72 6.21 -12.96
CA LEU A 93 -1.74 5.15 -12.86
C LEU A 93 -3.01 5.52 -13.62
N ARG A 94 -3.48 6.75 -13.51
CA ARG A 94 -4.68 7.23 -14.22
C ARG A 94 -4.52 7.28 -15.74
N ILE A 95 -3.29 7.44 -16.23
CA ILE A 95 -2.99 7.39 -17.67
C ILE A 95 -3.01 5.94 -18.17
N VAL A 96 -2.39 5.01 -17.41
CA VAL A 96 -2.24 3.61 -17.85
C VAL A 96 -3.46 2.76 -17.54
N ASP A 97 -4.21 3.09 -16.51
CA ASP A 97 -5.46 2.42 -16.11
C ASP A 97 -6.46 3.41 -15.49
N PRO A 98 -7.31 4.05 -16.31
CA PRO A 98 -8.32 4.98 -15.83
C PRO A 98 -9.37 4.37 -14.88
N GLY A 99 -9.53 3.04 -14.88
CA GLY A 99 -10.52 2.33 -14.06
C GLY A 99 -10.04 1.92 -12.67
N ILE A 100 -8.75 2.03 -12.38
CA ILE A 100 -8.19 1.53 -11.12
C ILE A 100 -8.79 2.25 -9.91
N ASP A 101 -9.18 1.49 -8.88
CA ASP A 101 -9.65 2.03 -7.60
C ASP A 101 -8.48 2.52 -6.74
N ILE A 102 -8.22 3.83 -6.79
CA ILE A 102 -7.17 4.47 -6.02
C ILE A 102 -7.75 5.02 -4.72
N GLN A 103 -7.18 4.61 -3.59
CA GLN A 103 -7.52 5.11 -2.27
C GLN A 103 -6.27 5.60 -1.54
N ILE A 104 -6.43 6.65 -0.74
CA ILE A 104 -5.34 7.29 -0.01
C ILE A 104 -5.36 6.87 1.45
N ILE A 105 -4.20 6.52 1.98
CA ILE A 105 -3.96 6.36 3.42
C ILE A 105 -3.03 7.48 3.84
N ILE A 106 -3.46 8.32 4.77
CA ILE A 106 -2.57 9.28 5.43
C ILE A 106 -1.92 8.57 6.60
N ASN A 107 -0.60 8.44 6.56
CA ASN A 107 0.18 7.77 7.60
C ASN A 107 0.94 8.78 8.46
N MET A 108 1.22 8.41 9.71
CA MET A 108 1.98 9.20 10.68
C MET A 108 1.35 10.57 10.96
N ALA A 109 0.04 10.73 10.81
CA ALA A 109 -0.66 11.97 11.11
C ALA A 109 -0.56 12.30 12.60
N GLU A 110 -0.35 13.57 12.94
CA GLU A 110 -0.32 14.00 14.34
C GLU A 110 -1.66 13.72 15.05
N ASN A 111 -2.75 13.96 14.35
CA ASN A 111 -4.11 13.64 14.77
C ASN A 111 -5.04 13.50 13.57
N GLN A 112 -6.29 13.10 13.78
CA GLN A 112 -7.27 12.91 12.70
C GLN A 112 -7.51 14.19 11.88
N ARG A 113 -7.56 15.36 12.54
CA ARG A 113 -7.82 16.65 11.88
C ARG A 113 -6.68 17.01 10.92
N GLU A 114 -5.42 16.87 11.35
CA GLU A 114 -4.26 17.15 10.50
C GLU A 114 -4.17 16.15 9.34
N GLY A 115 -4.46 14.86 9.59
CA GLY A 115 -4.55 13.88 8.52
C GLY A 115 -5.62 14.20 7.47
N LEU A 116 -6.79 14.70 7.89
CA LEU A 116 -7.83 15.14 6.96
C LEU A 116 -7.41 16.37 6.14
N LYS A 117 -6.64 17.29 6.71
CA LYS A 117 -6.06 18.43 5.97
C LYS A 117 -5.07 17.94 4.91
N THR A 118 -4.18 17.02 5.28
CA THR A 118 -3.22 16.41 4.34
C THR A 118 -3.96 15.73 3.18
N PHE A 119 -5.02 14.98 3.48
CA PHE A 119 -5.86 14.38 2.44
C PHE A 119 -6.51 15.43 1.55
N ALA A 120 -7.03 16.53 2.11
CA ALA A 120 -7.65 17.60 1.33
C ALA A 120 -6.65 18.22 0.33
N ASN A 121 -5.37 18.36 0.68
CA ASN A 121 -4.35 18.88 -0.20
C ASN A 121 -4.15 18.00 -1.43
N ILE A 122 -3.93 16.70 -1.26
CA ILE A 122 -3.75 15.78 -2.39
C ILE A 122 -5.03 15.62 -3.21
N LYS A 123 -6.19 15.57 -2.56
CA LYS A 123 -7.50 15.51 -3.21
C LYS A 123 -7.69 16.72 -4.13
N ASN A 124 -7.50 17.95 -3.63
CA ASN A 124 -7.64 19.18 -4.39
C ASN A 124 -6.69 19.21 -5.60
N ALA A 125 -5.43 18.75 -5.44
CA ALA A 125 -4.50 18.66 -6.55
C ALA A 125 -5.00 17.69 -7.63
N CYS A 126 -5.48 16.49 -7.23
CA CYS A 126 -6.03 15.54 -8.17
C CYS A 126 -7.29 16.05 -8.88
N GLU A 127 -8.20 16.70 -8.16
CA GLU A 127 -9.42 17.27 -8.74
C GLU A 127 -9.13 18.37 -9.75
N ASN A 128 -8.23 19.27 -9.39
CA ASN A 128 -7.90 20.43 -10.24
C ASN A 128 -7.16 20.03 -11.52
N PHE A 129 -6.19 19.14 -11.42
CA PHE A 129 -5.25 18.85 -12.51
C PHE A 129 -5.47 17.49 -13.19
N LEU A 130 -6.02 16.49 -12.50
CA LEU A 130 -6.26 15.16 -13.07
C LEU A 130 -7.74 14.87 -13.33
N LYS A 131 -8.64 15.78 -12.92
CA LYS A 131 -10.10 15.57 -13.00
C LYS A 131 -10.53 14.24 -12.36
N PHE A 132 -9.88 13.90 -11.24
CA PHE A 132 -10.06 12.67 -10.50
C PHE A 132 -10.14 12.96 -9.01
N THR A 133 -11.13 12.37 -8.34
CA THR A 133 -11.31 12.48 -6.89
C THR A 133 -10.90 11.18 -6.21
N PRO A 134 -9.70 11.10 -5.59
CA PRO A 134 -9.32 9.92 -4.83
C PRO A 134 -10.17 9.78 -3.57
N ARG A 135 -10.37 8.54 -3.10
CA ARG A 135 -11.06 8.26 -1.84
C ARG A 135 -10.10 8.18 -0.67
N LEU A 136 -10.51 8.64 0.51
CA LEU A 136 -9.77 8.42 1.75
C LEU A 136 -10.09 7.03 2.29
N ALA A 137 -9.08 6.17 2.37
CA ALA A 137 -9.19 4.87 3.04
C ALA A 137 -9.11 5.03 4.56
N ALA A 138 -8.05 5.67 5.06
CA ALA A 138 -7.82 5.89 6.48
C ALA A 138 -6.87 7.05 6.75
N VAL A 139 -6.91 7.53 8.00
CA VAL A 139 -5.84 8.31 8.64
C VAL A 139 -5.25 7.45 9.74
N ILE A 140 -3.97 7.14 9.64
CA ILE A 140 -3.20 6.39 10.64
C ILE A 140 -2.39 7.40 11.45
N ARG A 141 -2.68 7.49 12.74
CA ARG A 141 -2.02 8.46 13.61
C ARG A 141 -0.62 8.02 13.98
N ARG A 142 0.24 9.00 14.18
CA ARG A 142 1.59 8.77 14.71
C ARG A 142 1.51 8.12 16.08
N ASP A 143 2.30 7.05 16.27
CA ASP A 143 2.29 6.27 17.49
C ASP A 143 3.72 5.80 17.82
N PRO A 144 4.28 6.21 18.98
CA PRO A 144 5.61 5.78 19.39
C PRO A 144 5.76 4.25 19.52
N LYS A 145 4.66 3.54 19.76
CA LYS A 145 4.64 2.07 19.89
C LYS A 145 5.02 1.36 18.60
N VAL A 146 4.79 1.98 17.44
CA VAL A 146 5.26 1.45 16.15
C VAL A 146 6.78 1.25 16.15
N LYS A 147 7.53 2.28 16.59
CA LYS A 147 9.00 2.21 16.64
C LYS A 147 9.50 1.14 17.63
N GLU A 148 8.81 0.95 18.75
CA GLU A 148 9.12 -0.09 19.73
C GLU A 148 8.92 -1.49 19.16
N THR A 149 7.85 -1.71 18.37
CA THR A 149 7.56 -3.01 17.77
C THR A 149 8.52 -3.37 16.66
N ILE A 150 8.93 -2.41 15.84
CA ILE A 150 9.98 -2.59 14.82
C ILE A 150 11.28 -3.06 15.49
N LYS A 151 11.72 -2.40 16.57
CA LYS A 151 12.93 -2.78 17.32
C LYS A 151 12.84 -4.16 17.93
N SER A 152 11.66 -4.58 18.36
CA SER A 152 11.44 -5.90 18.98
C SER A 152 11.00 -6.98 17.97
N GLN A 153 10.99 -6.67 16.67
CA GLN A 153 10.59 -7.59 15.59
C GLN A 153 9.24 -8.29 15.88
N THR A 154 8.28 -7.51 16.37
CA THR A 154 6.97 -8.03 16.77
C THR A 154 5.86 -7.20 16.10
N SER A 155 4.74 -7.83 15.78
CA SER A 155 3.59 -7.10 15.24
C SER A 155 3.01 -6.13 16.29
N MET A 156 2.75 -4.89 15.87
CA MET A 156 2.07 -3.87 16.67
C MET A 156 0.67 -4.35 17.09
N LEU A 157 -0.06 -4.99 16.19
CA LEU A 157 -1.40 -5.49 16.46
C LEU A 157 -1.42 -6.56 17.55
N VAL A 158 -0.34 -7.33 17.69
CA VAL A 158 -0.19 -8.34 18.75
C VAL A 158 0.24 -7.70 20.05
N LYS A 159 1.30 -6.87 20.03
CA LYS A 159 1.93 -6.35 21.24
C LYS A 159 1.20 -5.15 21.85
N TYR A 160 0.63 -4.29 21.01
CA TYR A 160 -0.01 -3.03 21.41
C TYR A 160 -1.34 -2.82 20.68
N SER A 161 -2.22 -3.81 20.71
CA SER A 161 -3.49 -3.82 19.96
C SER A 161 -4.43 -2.64 20.24
N LYS A 162 -4.27 -1.97 21.40
CA LYS A 162 -5.06 -0.80 21.81
C LYS A 162 -4.36 0.54 21.54
N SER A 163 -3.17 0.54 20.94
CA SER A 163 -2.47 1.76 20.58
C SER A 163 -3.17 2.50 19.44
N LEU A 164 -2.91 3.79 19.32
CA LEU A 164 -3.63 4.63 18.33
C LEU A 164 -3.47 4.09 16.90
N ALA A 165 -2.24 3.79 16.49
CA ALA A 165 -2.00 3.27 15.15
C ALA A 165 -2.58 1.85 14.95
N ALA A 166 -2.55 1.00 15.98
CA ALA A 166 -3.14 -0.34 15.91
C ALA A 166 -4.65 -0.29 15.70
N VAL A 167 -5.35 0.60 16.41
CA VAL A 167 -6.80 0.82 16.26
C VAL A 167 -7.11 1.35 14.86
N ASP A 168 -6.33 2.33 14.37
CA ASP A 168 -6.56 2.92 13.05
C ASP A 168 -6.35 1.88 11.93
N VAL A 169 -5.27 1.07 12.01
CA VAL A 169 -4.99 -0.01 11.05
C VAL A 169 -6.06 -1.11 11.11
N SER A 170 -6.50 -1.51 12.29
CA SER A 170 -7.58 -2.50 12.44
C SER A 170 -8.88 -1.99 11.81
N SER A 171 -9.21 -0.71 12.02
CA SER A 171 -10.39 -0.08 11.41
C SER A 171 -10.30 -0.04 9.89
N LEU A 172 -9.10 0.24 9.35
CA LEU A 172 -8.85 0.17 7.91
C LEU A 172 -9.05 -1.25 7.37
N ALA A 173 -8.47 -2.25 8.04
CA ALA A 173 -8.59 -3.65 7.63
C ALA A 173 -10.06 -4.08 7.55
N ILE A 174 -10.88 -3.77 8.56
CA ILE A 174 -12.31 -4.05 8.56
C ILE A 174 -13.00 -3.41 7.34
N LYS A 175 -12.71 -2.13 7.04
CA LYS A 175 -13.30 -1.44 5.88
C LYS A 175 -12.92 -2.09 4.54
N LEU A 176 -11.70 -2.60 4.43
CA LEU A 176 -11.22 -3.23 3.20
C LEU A 176 -11.83 -4.62 2.97
N MET A 177 -12.22 -5.32 4.05
CA MET A 177 -12.84 -6.66 3.99
C MET A 177 -14.34 -6.61 3.75
N VAL A 178 -15.02 -5.48 4.01
CA VAL A 178 -16.43 -5.30 3.67
C VAL A 178 -16.56 -5.09 2.17
N LYS A 179 -17.25 -6.03 1.51
CA LYS A 179 -17.56 -5.98 0.07
C LYS A 179 -18.66 -4.97 -0.23
#